data_1c5c432a656b893d20d0d0e0f2cff5fb
#
_entry.id   1c5c432a656b893d20d0d0e0f2cff5fb
#
_cell.length_a   1.000
_cell.length_b   1.000
_cell.length_c   1.000
_cell.angle_alpha   90.00
_cell.angle_beta   90.00
_cell.angle_gamma   90.00
#
_symmetry.space_group_name_H-M   'P 1'
#
loop_
_entity.id
_entity.type
_entity.pdbx_description
1 polymer ?
#
loop_
_entity_poly.entity_id
_entity_poly.type
_entity_poly.pdbx_seq_one_letter_code
_entity_poly.pdbx_strand_id
1 'polypeptide(L)'
;MVDVTAVSFDEMEPIYDGLARRARATLGVTAFGMQVMTLPPDWDGYPNHRHDASVADANQEEVYIPVAGSATLFAGDEAYELRPGVMARVGPEQDRRIVPGPDGVRFVALGGAPGAFAPPPWTELGGPPPMPA
;
A
#
# COMPACT_ATOMS: atom_id res chain seq x y z
N MET A 1 -23.33 -2.46 -20.26
CA MET A 1 -22.93 -2.71 -18.86
C MET A 1 -21.78 -1.81 -18.48
N VAL A 2 -21.85 -1.23 -17.33
CA VAL A 2 -20.77 -0.37 -16.83
C VAL A 2 -19.86 -1.22 -15.91
N ASP A 3 -18.57 -1.21 -16.20
CA ASP A 3 -17.57 -1.93 -15.41
C ASP A 3 -16.86 -0.97 -14.46
N VAL A 4 -17.54 -0.64 -13.35
CA VAL A 4 -17.02 0.23 -12.30
C VAL A 4 -17.48 -0.31 -10.95
N THR A 5 -16.54 -0.39 -9.99
CA THR A 5 -16.86 -0.70 -8.59
C THR A 5 -16.34 0.43 -7.72
N ALA A 6 -17.20 1.03 -6.92
CA ALA A 6 -16.85 2.10 -5.99
C ALA A 6 -17.40 1.75 -4.62
N VAL A 7 -16.52 1.66 -3.62
CA VAL A 7 -16.86 1.21 -2.26
C VAL A 7 -16.09 2.06 -1.26
N SER A 8 -16.74 2.47 -0.18
CA SER A 8 -16.05 3.16 0.91
C SER A 8 -15.17 2.19 1.68
N PHE A 9 -14.12 2.69 2.34
CA PHE A 9 -13.23 1.86 3.14
C PHE A 9 -14.01 1.07 4.21
N ASP A 10 -14.96 1.71 4.87
CA ASP A 10 -15.69 1.09 5.97
C ASP A 10 -16.66 0.00 5.53
N GLU A 11 -16.97 -0.08 4.24
CA GLU A 11 -17.80 -1.15 3.66
C GLU A 11 -16.96 -2.35 3.19
N MET A 12 -15.64 -2.22 3.16
CA MET A 12 -14.76 -3.33 2.80
C MET A 12 -14.66 -4.35 3.93
N GLU A 13 -14.53 -5.62 3.58
CA GLU A 13 -14.45 -6.70 4.56
C GLU A 13 -13.24 -6.53 5.49
N PRO A 14 -13.46 -6.42 6.81
CA PRO A 14 -12.34 -6.33 7.76
C PRO A 14 -11.71 -7.68 8.04
N ILE A 15 -10.40 -7.66 8.26
CA ILE A 15 -9.61 -8.80 8.76
C ILE A 15 -8.70 -8.30 9.88
N TYR A 16 -8.16 -9.22 10.70
CA TYR A 16 -7.31 -8.89 11.85
C TYR A 16 -7.96 -7.86 12.79
N ASP A 17 -9.22 -8.10 13.14
CA ASP A 17 -9.99 -7.20 14.02
C ASP A 17 -10.08 -5.75 13.50
N GLY A 18 -10.13 -5.59 12.19
CA GLY A 18 -10.27 -4.28 11.56
C GLY A 18 -8.94 -3.56 11.30
N LEU A 19 -7.81 -4.16 11.64
CA LEU A 19 -6.49 -3.57 11.31
C LEU A 19 -6.26 -3.51 9.81
N ALA A 20 -6.88 -4.42 9.06
CA ALA A 20 -6.80 -4.44 7.61
C ALA A 20 -8.18 -4.65 7.00
N ARG A 21 -8.37 -4.18 5.78
CA ARG A 21 -9.59 -4.41 4.99
C ARG A 21 -9.22 -4.88 3.59
N ARG A 22 -10.02 -5.81 3.08
CA ARG A 22 -9.78 -6.48 1.79
C ARG A 22 -10.19 -5.61 0.61
N ALA A 23 -9.39 -4.60 0.31
CA ALA A 23 -9.69 -3.66 -0.78
C ALA A 23 -9.65 -4.34 -2.15
N ARG A 24 -8.63 -5.14 -2.43
CA ARG A 24 -8.50 -5.84 -3.72
C ARG A 24 -9.70 -6.72 -4.00
N ALA A 25 -10.07 -7.55 -3.04
CA ALA A 25 -11.19 -8.50 -3.22
C ALA A 25 -12.52 -7.75 -3.38
N THR A 26 -12.74 -6.72 -2.57
CA THR A 26 -13.98 -5.93 -2.61
C THR A 26 -14.13 -5.20 -3.94
N LEU A 27 -13.05 -4.60 -4.44
CA LEU A 27 -13.07 -3.88 -5.71
C LEU A 27 -13.01 -4.80 -6.94
N GLY A 28 -12.54 -6.03 -6.77
CA GLY A 28 -12.35 -6.96 -7.88
C GLY A 28 -11.09 -6.69 -8.69
N VAL A 29 -10.07 -6.07 -8.09
CA VAL A 29 -8.81 -5.80 -8.77
C VAL A 29 -8.03 -7.09 -8.97
N THR A 30 -7.50 -7.29 -10.17
CA THR A 30 -6.71 -8.48 -10.52
C THR A 30 -5.26 -8.19 -10.84
N ALA A 31 -4.91 -6.91 -11.08
CA ALA A 31 -3.59 -6.53 -11.57
C ALA A 31 -2.54 -6.37 -10.46
N PHE A 32 -2.95 -6.10 -9.22
CA PHE A 32 -2.05 -5.87 -8.10
C PHE A 32 -2.77 -6.15 -6.79
N GLY A 33 -2.01 -6.35 -5.71
CA GLY A 33 -2.53 -6.48 -4.37
C GLY A 33 -2.88 -5.12 -3.77
N MET A 34 -3.89 -5.08 -2.91
CA MET A 34 -4.34 -3.84 -2.29
C MET A 34 -5.05 -4.13 -0.98
N GLN A 35 -4.70 -3.39 0.07
CA GLN A 35 -5.38 -3.43 1.35
C GLN A 35 -5.51 -2.03 1.91
N VAL A 36 -6.51 -1.81 2.76
CA VAL A 36 -6.60 -0.61 3.59
C VAL A 36 -6.21 -1.00 5.00
N MET A 37 -5.19 -0.35 5.53
CA MET A 37 -4.71 -0.58 6.90
C MET A 37 -5.19 0.55 7.80
N THR A 38 -5.66 0.19 9.00
CA THR A 38 -6.06 1.15 10.01
C THR A 38 -5.39 0.75 11.32
N LEU A 39 -4.35 1.47 11.70
CA LEU A 39 -3.57 1.17 12.91
C LEU A 39 -3.94 2.19 13.99
N PRO A 40 -4.30 1.71 15.19
CA PRO A 40 -4.70 2.62 16.27
C PRO A 40 -3.53 3.46 16.79
N PRO A 41 -3.83 4.57 17.52
CA PRO A 41 -2.79 5.44 18.04
C PRO A 41 -1.72 4.69 18.83
N ASP A 42 -0.46 5.01 18.54
CA ASP A 42 0.72 4.50 19.25
C ASP A 42 0.85 2.96 19.33
N TRP A 43 0.11 2.25 18.48
CA TRP A 43 0.14 0.80 18.45
C TRP A 43 1.45 0.29 17.85
N ASP A 44 2.11 -0.65 18.52
CA ASP A 44 3.41 -1.17 18.10
C ASP A 44 3.38 -2.63 17.63
N GLY A 45 2.20 -3.16 17.35
CA GLY A 45 2.02 -4.57 16.98
C GLY A 45 2.32 -4.90 15.52
N TYR A 46 2.63 -3.91 14.68
CA TYR A 46 2.95 -4.16 13.27
C TYR A 46 4.29 -4.88 13.17
N PRO A 47 4.33 -6.09 12.57
CA PRO A 47 5.56 -6.88 12.57
C PRO A 47 6.63 -6.29 11.66
N ASN A 48 7.88 -6.40 12.07
CA ASN A 48 9.01 -6.20 11.15
C ASN A 48 9.01 -7.37 10.17
N HIS A 49 8.92 -7.11 8.87
CA HIS A 49 8.78 -8.15 7.87
C HIS A 49 9.33 -7.72 6.51
N ARG A 50 9.43 -8.69 5.63
CA ARG A 50 9.80 -8.49 4.22
C ARG A 50 8.94 -9.40 3.35
N HIS A 51 8.99 -9.18 2.04
CA HIS A 51 8.27 -9.97 1.05
C HIS A 51 9.23 -10.65 0.06
N ASP A 52 10.35 -11.17 0.56
CA ASP A 52 11.29 -11.93 -0.25
C ASP A 52 10.76 -13.36 -0.53
N ALA A 53 11.57 -14.19 -1.18
CA ALA A 53 11.17 -15.53 -1.57
C ALA A 53 10.92 -16.49 -0.39
N SER A 54 11.20 -16.08 0.86
CA SER A 54 11.04 -16.93 2.05
C SER A 54 9.63 -16.89 2.64
N VAL A 55 8.76 -16.00 2.19
CA VAL A 55 7.42 -15.82 2.74
C VAL A 55 6.32 -16.21 1.74
N ALA A 56 5.09 -16.41 2.24
CA ALA A 56 3.98 -16.86 1.41
C ALA A 56 3.56 -15.85 0.34
N ASP A 57 3.67 -14.54 0.63
CA ASP A 57 3.41 -13.45 -0.30
C ASP A 57 4.72 -12.88 -0.86
N ALA A 58 5.57 -13.78 -1.32
CA ALA A 58 6.92 -13.48 -1.78
C ALA A 58 6.95 -12.53 -2.97
N ASN A 59 8.09 -11.85 -3.11
CA ASN A 59 8.43 -11.03 -4.27
C ASN A 59 7.42 -9.89 -4.50
N GLN A 60 7.02 -9.24 -3.40
CA GLN A 60 6.12 -8.09 -3.47
C GLN A 60 6.91 -6.79 -3.28
N GLU A 61 6.82 -5.93 -4.27
CA GLU A 61 7.15 -4.53 -4.13
C GLU A 61 5.91 -3.84 -3.57
N GLU A 62 6.07 -3.05 -2.53
CA GLU A 62 4.93 -2.39 -1.89
C GLU A 62 5.01 -0.88 -1.96
N VAL A 63 3.84 -0.24 -2.02
CA VAL A 63 3.71 1.22 -1.87
C VAL A 63 2.69 1.49 -0.78
N TYR A 64 3.06 2.35 0.17
CA TYR A 64 2.19 2.80 1.24
C TYR A 64 1.71 4.23 0.97
N ILE A 65 0.40 4.43 0.99
CA ILE A 65 -0.24 5.70 0.66
C ILE A 65 -1.12 6.11 1.85
N PRO A 66 -0.61 6.93 2.79
CA PRO A 66 -1.42 7.41 3.90
C PRO A 66 -2.58 8.29 3.43
N VAL A 67 -3.74 8.10 4.05
CA VAL A 67 -4.95 8.89 3.76
C VAL A 67 -5.44 9.66 4.98
N ALA A 68 -5.06 9.25 6.20
CA ALA A 68 -5.41 9.94 7.44
C ALA A 68 -4.39 9.60 8.53
N GLY A 69 -4.18 10.53 9.45
CA GLY A 69 -3.23 10.33 10.55
C GLY A 69 -1.79 10.37 10.10
N SER A 70 -0.91 9.73 10.87
CA SER A 70 0.51 9.66 10.57
C SER A 70 1.15 8.40 11.14
N ALA A 71 2.33 8.06 10.65
CA ALA A 71 3.10 6.94 11.13
C ALA A 71 4.58 7.15 10.83
N THR A 72 5.42 6.31 11.43
CA THR A 72 6.84 6.23 11.09
C THR A 72 7.10 4.86 10.46
N LEU A 73 7.72 4.86 9.29
CA LEU A 73 8.20 3.68 8.61
C LEU A 73 9.67 3.49 8.98
N PHE A 74 9.98 2.38 9.63
CA PHE A 74 11.36 2.01 9.97
C PHE A 74 11.86 0.96 8.97
N ALA A 75 13.02 1.23 8.39
CA ALA A 75 13.68 0.33 7.45
C ALA A 75 15.18 0.41 7.65
N GLY A 76 15.80 -0.69 8.11
CA GLY A 76 17.20 -0.66 8.52
C GLY A 76 17.42 0.36 9.65
N ASP A 77 18.41 1.21 9.49
CA ASP A 77 18.73 2.27 10.46
C ASP A 77 18.01 3.59 10.16
N GLU A 78 17.08 3.59 9.20
CA GLU A 78 16.41 4.81 8.76
C GLU A 78 14.96 4.83 9.17
N ALA A 79 14.43 6.05 9.33
CA ALA A 79 13.04 6.30 9.69
C ALA A 79 12.45 7.33 8.73
N TYR A 80 11.23 7.07 8.28
CA TYR A 80 10.55 7.92 7.31
C TYR A 80 9.18 8.28 7.84
N GLU A 81 8.80 9.55 7.74
CA GLU A 81 7.44 9.97 8.11
C GLU A 81 6.45 9.60 7.02
N LEU A 82 5.37 8.93 7.41
CA LEU A 82 4.22 8.65 6.57
C LEU A 82 3.05 9.53 7.02
N ARG A 83 2.55 10.37 6.13
CA ARG A 83 1.39 11.24 6.33
C ARG A 83 0.71 11.49 5.00
N PRO A 84 -0.55 11.95 4.97
CA PRO A 84 -1.20 12.29 3.71
C PRO A 84 -0.33 13.24 2.87
N GLY A 85 -0.14 12.88 1.60
CA GLY A 85 0.74 13.60 0.70
C GLY A 85 2.15 13.02 0.56
N VAL A 86 2.50 12.04 1.40
CA VAL A 86 3.79 11.33 1.31
C VAL A 86 3.51 9.87 1.00
N MET A 87 4.13 9.33 -0.03
CA MET A 87 4.06 7.90 -0.36
C MET A 87 5.45 7.29 -0.20
N ALA A 88 5.48 6.02 0.19
CA ALA A 88 6.74 5.29 0.33
C ALA A 88 6.68 3.98 -0.45
N ARG A 89 7.75 3.69 -1.18
CA ARG A 89 7.96 2.39 -1.81
C ARG A 89 8.96 1.58 -1.00
N VAL A 90 8.66 0.29 -0.82
CA VAL A 90 9.58 -0.64 -0.16
C VAL A 90 9.79 -1.86 -1.04
N GLY A 91 11.04 -2.20 -1.29
CA GLY A 91 11.40 -3.39 -2.06
C GLY A 91 11.15 -4.70 -1.31
N PRO A 92 11.09 -5.84 -2.05
CA PRO A 92 10.73 -7.13 -1.45
C PRO A 92 11.70 -7.62 -0.37
N GLU A 93 12.97 -7.31 -0.49
CA GLU A 93 14.01 -7.82 0.42
C GLU A 93 14.27 -6.90 1.61
N GLN A 94 13.63 -5.74 1.65
CA GLN A 94 13.81 -4.78 2.72
C GLN A 94 12.89 -5.09 3.89
N ASP A 95 13.47 -5.37 5.05
CA ASP A 95 12.70 -5.43 6.29
C ASP A 95 12.12 -4.05 6.60
N ARG A 96 10.86 -4.04 7.02
CA ARG A 96 10.20 -2.81 7.37
C ARG A 96 9.21 -3.02 8.52
N ARG A 97 8.97 -1.94 9.25
CA ARG A 97 8.00 -1.87 10.32
C ARG A 97 7.34 -0.50 10.30
N ILE A 98 6.05 -0.46 10.60
CA ILE A 98 5.28 0.77 10.66
C ILE A 98 4.76 0.96 12.08
N VAL A 99 5.00 2.14 12.65
CA VAL A 99 4.48 2.52 13.96
C VAL A 99 3.60 3.75 13.79
N PRO A 100 2.28 3.63 14.08
CA PRO A 100 1.38 4.77 13.98
C PRO A 100 1.72 5.85 14.99
N GLY A 101 1.42 7.10 14.64
CA GLY A 101 1.57 8.24 15.52
C GLY A 101 0.44 8.38 16.52
N PRO A 102 0.38 9.53 17.23
CA PRO A 102 -0.58 9.73 18.32
C PRO A 102 -2.04 9.72 17.90
N ASP A 103 -2.34 9.97 16.64
CA ASP A 103 -3.71 9.93 16.10
C ASP A 103 -3.99 8.65 15.30
N GLY A 104 -3.08 7.67 15.33
CA GLY A 104 -3.17 6.51 14.47
C GLY A 104 -2.84 6.83 13.02
N VAL A 105 -3.04 5.86 12.15
CA VAL A 105 -2.82 6.03 10.71
C VAL A 105 -3.79 5.15 9.94
N ARG A 106 -4.30 5.68 8.84
CA ARG A 106 -5.00 4.89 7.82
C ARG A 106 -4.24 5.05 6.52
N PHE A 107 -3.88 3.94 5.91
CA PHE A 107 -3.15 3.97 4.64
C PHE A 107 -3.60 2.85 3.70
N VAL A 108 -3.43 3.09 2.41
CA VAL A 108 -3.60 2.07 1.38
C VAL A 108 -2.24 1.45 1.12
N ALA A 109 -2.18 0.13 1.13
CA ALA A 109 -1.00 -0.63 0.75
C ALA A 109 -1.26 -1.29 -0.61
N LEU A 110 -0.40 -0.99 -1.57
CA LEU A 110 -0.39 -1.65 -2.87
C LEU A 110 0.77 -2.61 -2.93
N GLY A 111 0.58 -3.75 -3.60
CA GLY A 111 1.66 -4.72 -3.78
C GLY A 111 1.61 -5.35 -5.15
N GLY A 112 2.78 -5.64 -5.70
CA GLY A 112 2.90 -6.31 -6.98
C GLY A 112 4.31 -6.83 -7.22
N ALA A 113 4.46 -7.71 -8.19
CA ALA A 113 5.76 -8.26 -8.53
C ALA A 113 6.62 -7.20 -9.23
N PRO A 114 7.89 -7.01 -8.80
CA PRO A 114 8.77 -6.07 -9.47
C PRO A 114 8.87 -6.35 -10.97
N GLY A 115 8.78 -5.30 -11.78
CA GLY A 115 8.88 -5.40 -13.23
C GLY A 115 7.62 -5.84 -13.94
N ALA A 116 6.53 -6.09 -13.22
CA ALA A 116 5.27 -6.52 -13.85
C ALA A 116 4.58 -5.42 -14.66
N PHE A 117 4.80 -4.17 -14.32
CA PHE A 117 4.21 -3.03 -15.02
C PHE A 117 4.97 -2.73 -16.30
N ALA A 118 4.25 -2.66 -17.41
CA ALA A 118 4.82 -2.32 -18.72
C ALA A 118 4.19 -1.00 -19.21
N PRO A 119 4.82 0.15 -18.90
CA PRO A 119 4.22 1.46 -19.24
C PRO A 119 4.22 1.71 -20.74
N PRO A 120 3.15 2.31 -21.27
CA PRO A 120 3.19 2.83 -22.64
C PRO A 120 4.25 3.94 -22.77
N PRO A 121 4.79 4.19 -23.98
CA PRO A 121 5.88 5.15 -24.16
C PRO A 121 5.57 6.59 -23.73
N TRP A 122 4.30 6.96 -23.69
CA TRP A 122 3.86 8.32 -23.38
C TRP A 122 3.49 8.52 -21.89
N THR A 123 3.69 7.52 -21.05
CA THR A 123 3.38 7.64 -19.62
C THR A 123 4.60 8.10 -18.82
N GLU A 124 4.64 7.79 -17.55
CA GLU A 124 5.59 8.28 -16.54
C GLU A 124 7.06 8.22 -16.92
N LEU A 125 7.46 7.48 -17.94
CA LEU A 125 8.85 7.34 -18.35
C LEU A 125 9.25 8.26 -19.49
N GLY A 126 8.43 9.26 -19.80
CA GLY A 126 8.93 10.38 -20.53
C GLY A 126 8.39 10.68 -21.90
N GLY A 127 7.50 9.99 -22.49
CA GLY A 127 6.82 10.46 -23.71
C GLY A 127 5.70 11.44 -23.33
N PRO A 128 5.30 12.35 -24.23
CA PRO A 128 4.13 13.17 -23.99
C PRO A 128 2.87 12.29 -24.04
N PRO A 129 1.86 12.55 -23.19
CA PRO A 129 0.60 11.85 -23.29
C PRO A 129 -0.07 12.19 -24.63
N PRO A 130 -0.88 11.29 -25.18
CA PRO A 130 -1.66 11.62 -26.36
C PRO A 130 -2.62 12.75 -26.03
N MET A 131 -2.70 13.72 -26.92
CA MET A 131 -3.62 14.84 -26.73
C MET A 131 -5.05 14.40 -26.99
N PRO A 132 -6.00 14.88 -26.19
CA PRO A 132 -7.40 14.61 -26.49
C PRO A 132 -7.77 15.20 -27.84
N ALA A 133 -8.61 14.48 -28.56
CA ALA A 133 -9.10 14.92 -29.85
C ALA A 133 -10.05 16.11 -29.70
#